data_5920332264b0e2dc367022e317b621a1
#
_entry.id   5920332264b0e2dc367022e317b621a1
#
_cell.length_a   1.000
_cell.length_b   1.000
_cell.length_c   1.000
_cell.angle_alpha   90.00
_cell.angle_beta   90.00
_cell.angle_gamma   90.00
#
_symmetry.space_group_name_H-M   'P 1'
#
loop_
_entity.id
_entity.type
_entity.pdbx_description
1 polymer ?
#
loop_
_entity_poly.entity_id
_entity_poly.type
_entity_poly.pdbx_seq_one_letter_code
_entity_poly.pdbx_strand_id
1 'polypeptide(L)'
;DELRYKEEQIEKDKKDGIKAEARYTTLNDIYELWKDLKRGLKNNTFENYKYMYETFVRQQIGSKTVSSLKKSDIKRFYNYLADERHLKPATIDNIHTVLHQILDMAVDDDYLRNNPSNNVLKELKQSHCFQTEKRRALTRPEQELLLSYLKNTPSASLWYPIFAVLIGTGLRVGEATGLR
;
A
#
# COMPACT_ATOMS: atom_id res chain seq x y z
N ASP A 1 14.78 -30.29 -24.84
CA ASP A 1 13.85 -30.32 -23.70
C ASP A 1 13.36 -28.94 -23.26
N GLU A 2 14.21 -27.91 -23.21
CA GLU A 2 13.81 -26.56 -22.80
C GLU A 2 12.88 -25.87 -23.82
N LEU A 3 13.11 -26.08 -25.13
CA LEU A 3 12.26 -25.55 -26.19
C LEU A 3 10.85 -26.18 -26.17
N ARG A 4 10.75 -27.50 -26.01
CA ARG A 4 9.48 -28.20 -25.89
C ARG A 4 8.68 -27.72 -24.68
N TYR A 5 9.34 -27.54 -23.53
CA TYR A 5 8.70 -27.01 -22.34
C TYR A 5 8.16 -25.58 -22.57
N LYS A 6 8.90 -24.74 -23.27
CA LYS A 6 8.46 -23.37 -23.63
C LYS A 6 7.26 -23.41 -24.60
N GLU A 7 7.30 -24.30 -25.59
CA GLU A 7 6.18 -24.50 -26.54
C GLU A 7 4.91 -24.96 -25.82
N GLU A 8 5.00 -25.96 -24.93
CA GLU A 8 3.87 -26.41 -24.12
C GLU A 8 3.29 -25.31 -23.23
N GLN A 9 4.13 -24.47 -22.64
CA GLN A 9 3.68 -23.30 -21.87
C GLN A 9 2.95 -22.29 -22.77
N ILE A 10 3.45 -22.05 -23.99
CA ILE A 10 2.82 -21.14 -24.95
C ILE A 10 1.45 -21.67 -25.38
N GLU A 11 1.34 -22.96 -25.68
CA GLU A 11 0.07 -23.57 -26.06
C GLU A 11 -0.94 -23.56 -24.91
N LYS A 12 -0.45 -23.79 -23.68
CA LYS A 12 -1.26 -23.72 -22.48
C LYS A 12 -1.78 -22.30 -22.21
N ASP A 13 -0.91 -21.28 -22.36
CA ASP A 13 -1.27 -19.88 -22.23
C ASP A 13 -2.32 -19.48 -23.27
N LYS A 14 -2.18 -19.94 -24.51
CA LYS A 14 -3.18 -19.71 -25.58
C LYS A 14 -4.54 -20.37 -25.26
N LYS A 15 -4.54 -21.60 -24.75
CA LYS A 15 -5.76 -22.31 -24.35
C LYS A 15 -6.48 -21.60 -23.19
N ASP A 16 -5.73 -21.05 -22.28
CA ASP A 16 -6.24 -20.32 -21.11
C ASP A 16 -6.56 -18.84 -21.41
N GLY A 17 -6.43 -18.41 -22.68
CA GLY A 17 -6.75 -17.05 -23.11
C GLY A 17 -5.74 -15.99 -22.70
N ILE A 18 -4.58 -16.36 -22.15
CA ILE A 18 -3.56 -15.41 -21.70
C ILE A 18 -2.96 -14.65 -22.90
N LYS A 19 -2.90 -13.32 -22.78
CA LYS A 19 -2.32 -12.46 -23.81
C LYS A 19 -0.84 -12.80 -24.07
N ALA A 20 -0.46 -12.95 -25.32
CA ALA A 20 0.94 -13.20 -25.71
C ALA A 20 1.88 -12.09 -25.22
N GLU A 21 1.39 -10.86 -25.13
CA GLU A 21 2.11 -9.67 -24.65
C GLU A 21 2.52 -9.77 -23.16
N ALA A 22 1.80 -10.57 -22.35
CA ALA A 22 2.11 -10.76 -20.93
C ALA A 22 3.56 -11.17 -20.65
N ARG A 23 4.23 -11.76 -21.65
CA ARG A 23 5.65 -12.17 -21.55
C ARG A 23 6.64 -11.00 -21.56
N TYR A 24 6.23 -9.89 -22.13
CA TYR A 24 7.05 -8.69 -22.25
C TYR A 24 6.54 -7.54 -21.37
N THR A 25 5.26 -7.59 -20.98
CA THR A 25 4.62 -6.59 -20.15
C THR A 25 5.17 -6.68 -18.73
N THR A 26 5.72 -5.59 -18.24
CA THR A 26 6.23 -5.49 -16.86
C THR A 26 5.13 -5.10 -15.89
N LEU A 27 5.40 -5.30 -14.60
CA LEU A 27 4.48 -4.81 -13.55
C LEU A 27 4.34 -3.28 -13.59
N ASN A 28 5.39 -2.55 -14.01
CA ASN A 28 5.32 -1.11 -14.20
C ASN A 28 4.37 -0.72 -15.34
N ASP A 29 4.33 -1.49 -16.42
CA ASP A 29 3.41 -1.21 -17.54
C ASP A 29 1.95 -1.40 -17.10
N ILE A 30 1.66 -2.46 -16.34
CA ILE A 30 0.32 -2.67 -15.77
C ILE A 30 -0.04 -1.56 -14.77
N TYR A 31 0.92 -1.09 -13.97
CA TYR A 31 0.68 0.04 -13.07
C TYR A 31 0.32 1.33 -13.82
N GLU A 32 0.99 1.64 -14.93
CA GLU A 32 0.65 2.82 -15.74
C GLU A 32 -0.79 2.71 -16.29
N LEU A 33 -1.17 1.54 -16.82
CA LEU A 33 -2.53 1.25 -17.26
C LEU A 33 -3.53 1.41 -16.09
N TRP A 34 -3.23 0.82 -14.95
CA TRP A 34 -4.07 0.91 -13.75
C TRP A 34 -4.25 2.36 -13.31
N LYS A 35 -3.18 3.15 -13.31
CA LYS A 35 -3.19 4.56 -12.93
C LYS A 35 -4.11 5.39 -13.84
N ASP A 36 -4.04 5.15 -15.15
CA ASP A 36 -4.83 5.87 -16.14
C ASP A 36 -6.33 5.51 -16.09
N LEU A 37 -6.64 4.25 -15.79
CA LEU A 37 -8.01 3.74 -15.71
C LEU A 37 -8.67 4.01 -14.36
N LYS A 38 -7.88 4.20 -13.29
CA LYS A 38 -8.42 4.33 -11.93
C LYS A 38 -9.18 5.65 -11.77
N ARG A 39 -10.49 5.56 -11.71
CA ARG A 39 -11.42 6.68 -11.51
C ARG A 39 -12.15 6.56 -10.17
N GLY A 40 -12.74 7.65 -9.71
CA GLY A 40 -13.62 7.65 -8.54
C GLY A 40 -12.93 7.62 -7.17
N LEU A 41 -11.60 7.62 -7.11
CA LEU A 41 -10.87 7.80 -5.85
C LEU A 41 -10.81 9.27 -5.46
N LYS A 42 -10.87 9.52 -4.13
CA LYS A 42 -10.52 10.84 -3.60
C LYS A 42 -9.05 11.13 -3.92
N ASN A 43 -8.74 12.37 -4.25
CA ASN A 43 -7.39 12.79 -4.67
C ASN A 43 -6.30 12.33 -3.67
N ASN A 44 -6.51 12.54 -2.37
CA ASN A 44 -5.56 12.11 -1.33
C ASN A 44 -5.34 10.59 -1.30
N THR A 45 -6.36 9.79 -1.61
CA THR A 45 -6.24 8.33 -1.67
C THR A 45 -5.42 7.91 -2.89
N PHE A 46 -5.67 8.55 -4.04
CA PHE A 46 -4.95 8.27 -5.27
C PHE A 46 -3.46 8.64 -5.14
N GLU A 47 -3.15 9.83 -4.64
CA GLU A 47 -1.76 10.26 -4.39
C GLU A 47 -1.04 9.35 -3.39
N ASN A 48 -1.73 8.86 -2.36
CA ASN A 48 -1.16 7.89 -1.43
C ASN A 48 -0.84 6.55 -2.12
N TYR A 49 -1.73 6.05 -2.97
CA TYR A 49 -1.50 4.82 -3.73
C TYR A 49 -0.32 4.97 -4.70
N LYS A 50 -0.26 6.08 -5.42
CA LYS A 50 0.86 6.44 -6.28
C LYS A 50 2.17 6.47 -5.48
N TYR A 51 2.20 7.17 -4.35
CA TYR A 51 3.37 7.21 -3.47
C TYR A 51 3.82 5.81 -3.04
N MET A 52 2.89 4.94 -2.62
CA MET A 52 3.22 3.57 -2.20
C MET A 52 3.85 2.76 -3.33
N TYR A 53 3.32 2.85 -4.54
CA TYR A 53 3.88 2.13 -5.68
C TYR A 53 5.23 2.70 -6.11
N GLU A 54 5.31 3.99 -6.36
CA GLU A 54 6.52 4.65 -6.86
C GLU A 54 7.71 4.51 -5.89
N THR A 55 7.44 4.63 -4.59
CA THR A 55 8.50 4.60 -3.57
C THR A 55 8.98 3.19 -3.26
N PHE A 56 8.08 2.21 -3.24
CA PHE A 56 8.42 0.89 -2.71
C PHE A 56 8.43 -0.22 -3.76
N VAL A 57 7.52 -0.19 -4.74
CA VAL A 57 7.30 -1.30 -5.68
C VAL A 57 8.12 -1.13 -6.96
N ARG A 58 8.09 0.09 -7.54
CA ARG A 58 8.63 0.39 -8.88
C ARG A 58 10.06 -0.11 -9.08
N GLN A 59 10.95 0.18 -8.15
CA GLN A 59 12.38 -0.15 -8.28
C GLN A 59 12.71 -1.60 -7.89
N GLN A 60 11.91 -2.22 -7.03
CA GLN A 60 12.21 -3.54 -6.46
C GLN A 60 11.71 -4.69 -7.33
N ILE A 61 10.44 -4.65 -7.69
CA ILE A 61 9.80 -5.71 -8.48
C ILE A 61 9.09 -5.19 -9.72
N GLY A 62 9.00 -3.88 -9.93
CA GLY A 62 8.26 -3.25 -11.03
C GLY A 62 8.78 -3.59 -12.41
N SER A 63 10.08 -3.86 -12.57
CA SER A 63 10.71 -4.25 -13.84
C SER A 63 10.51 -5.72 -14.20
N LYS A 64 9.99 -6.55 -13.29
CA LYS A 64 9.70 -7.96 -13.60
C LYS A 64 8.49 -8.06 -14.53
N THR A 65 8.57 -8.98 -15.49
CA THR A 65 7.43 -9.29 -16.36
C THR A 65 6.33 -9.94 -15.52
N VAL A 66 5.07 -9.58 -15.78
CA VAL A 66 3.93 -10.08 -15.00
C VAL A 66 3.82 -11.61 -15.09
N SER A 67 4.08 -12.20 -16.26
CA SER A 67 4.07 -13.65 -16.45
C SER A 67 5.13 -14.40 -15.63
N SER A 68 6.25 -13.74 -15.28
CA SER A 68 7.32 -14.32 -14.46
C SER A 68 7.13 -14.13 -12.97
N LEU A 69 6.20 -13.26 -12.56
CA LEU A 69 6.00 -12.89 -11.16
C LEU A 69 5.33 -14.01 -10.38
N LYS A 70 6.05 -14.55 -9.41
CA LYS A 70 5.58 -15.65 -8.56
C LYS A 70 5.20 -15.14 -7.15
N LYS A 71 4.36 -15.90 -6.48
CA LYS A 71 4.02 -15.68 -5.06
C LYS A 71 5.26 -15.56 -4.16
N SER A 72 6.31 -16.35 -4.43
CA SER A 72 7.60 -16.29 -3.73
C SER A 72 8.32 -14.96 -3.91
N ASP A 73 8.21 -14.32 -5.07
CA ASP A 73 8.83 -13.01 -5.31
C ASP A 73 8.16 -11.93 -4.47
N ILE A 74 6.84 -11.97 -4.37
CA ILE A 74 6.07 -11.04 -3.54
C ILE A 74 6.36 -11.27 -2.05
N LYS A 75 6.48 -12.52 -1.61
CA LYS A 75 6.90 -12.83 -0.23
C LYS A 75 8.28 -12.27 0.09
N ARG A 76 9.27 -12.49 -0.78
CA ARG A 76 10.64 -11.93 -0.62
C ARG A 76 10.61 -10.41 -0.57
N PHE A 77 9.80 -9.78 -1.42
CA PHE A 77 9.62 -8.34 -1.43
C PHE A 77 9.08 -7.83 -0.10
N TYR A 78 8.04 -8.45 0.47
CA TYR A 78 7.50 -8.03 1.77
C TYR A 78 8.45 -8.30 2.93
N ASN A 79 9.18 -9.41 2.91
CA ASN A 79 10.24 -9.65 3.89
C ASN A 79 11.33 -8.57 3.82
N TYR A 80 11.77 -8.20 2.62
CA TYR A 80 12.68 -7.08 2.42
C TYR A 80 12.14 -5.77 3.01
N LEU A 81 10.86 -5.46 2.80
CA LEU A 81 10.24 -4.26 3.37
C LEU A 81 10.20 -4.30 4.90
N ALA A 82 9.99 -5.47 5.49
CA ALA A 82 9.95 -5.65 6.94
C ALA A 82 11.35 -5.62 7.56
N ASP A 83 12.27 -6.41 7.02
CA ASP A 83 13.55 -6.71 7.64
C ASP A 83 14.62 -5.65 7.31
N GLU A 84 14.70 -5.21 6.05
CA GLU A 84 15.71 -4.25 5.57
C GLU A 84 15.23 -2.80 5.66
N ARG A 85 13.97 -2.56 5.31
CA ARG A 85 13.38 -1.20 5.33
C ARG A 85 12.70 -0.88 6.66
N HIS A 86 12.59 -1.82 7.57
CA HIS A 86 11.99 -1.69 8.91
C HIS A 86 10.59 -1.05 8.88
N LEU A 87 9.79 -1.35 7.84
CA LEU A 87 8.46 -0.79 7.70
C LEU A 87 7.48 -1.44 8.68
N LYS A 88 6.58 -0.62 9.21
CA LYS A 88 5.48 -1.12 10.06
C LYS A 88 4.51 -1.98 9.23
N PRO A 89 3.88 -3.01 9.84
CA PRO A 89 2.92 -3.88 9.15
C PRO A 89 1.81 -3.14 8.45
N ALA A 90 1.28 -2.07 9.07
CA ALA A 90 0.24 -1.25 8.48
C ALA A 90 0.70 -0.56 7.18
N THR A 91 1.98 -0.20 7.07
CA THR A 91 2.55 0.35 5.84
C THR A 91 2.66 -0.73 4.76
N ILE A 92 3.11 -1.93 5.14
CA ILE A 92 3.19 -3.07 4.22
C ILE A 92 1.77 -3.48 3.75
N ASP A 93 0.76 -3.43 4.62
CA ASP A 93 -0.64 -3.64 4.26
C ASP A 93 -1.13 -2.63 3.20
N ASN A 94 -0.77 -1.36 3.33
CA ASN A 94 -1.11 -0.33 2.35
C ASN A 94 -0.42 -0.58 1.00
N ILE A 95 0.86 -0.95 1.02
CA ILE A 95 1.61 -1.32 -0.20
C ILE A 95 0.97 -2.55 -0.86
N HIS A 96 0.62 -3.57 -0.06
CA HIS A 96 -0.08 -4.75 -0.55
C HIS A 96 -1.42 -4.41 -1.19
N THR A 97 -2.20 -3.52 -0.57
CA THR A 97 -3.51 -3.10 -1.10
C THR A 97 -3.39 -2.52 -2.52
N VAL A 98 -2.37 -1.73 -2.77
CA VAL A 98 -2.11 -1.16 -4.10
C VAL A 98 -1.63 -2.24 -5.07
N LEU A 99 -0.60 -3.01 -4.68
CA LEU A 99 -0.05 -4.08 -5.52
C LEU A 99 -1.12 -5.13 -5.88
N HIS A 100 -1.97 -5.48 -4.92
CA HIS A 100 -3.05 -6.44 -5.12
C HIS A 100 -4.05 -5.96 -6.18
N GLN A 101 -4.49 -4.70 -6.13
CA GLN A 101 -5.40 -4.12 -7.12
C GLN A 101 -4.79 -4.08 -8.53
N ILE A 102 -3.49 -3.77 -8.64
CA ILE A 102 -2.78 -3.76 -9.93
C ILE A 102 -2.71 -5.17 -10.53
N LEU A 103 -2.41 -6.17 -9.68
CA LEU A 103 -2.34 -7.56 -10.10
C LEU A 103 -3.73 -8.17 -10.36
N ASP A 104 -4.79 -7.73 -9.66
CA ASP A 104 -6.18 -8.11 -9.99
C ASP A 104 -6.56 -7.59 -11.38
N MET A 105 -6.23 -6.33 -11.71
CA MET A 105 -6.44 -5.81 -13.06
C MET A 105 -5.65 -6.61 -14.10
N ALA A 106 -4.43 -7.05 -13.78
CA ALA A 106 -3.67 -7.92 -14.70
C ALA A 106 -4.33 -9.30 -14.90
N VAL A 107 -5.09 -9.80 -13.93
CA VAL A 107 -5.90 -11.01 -14.08
C VAL A 107 -7.15 -10.72 -14.91
N ASP A 108 -7.88 -9.65 -14.61
CA ASP A 108 -9.09 -9.24 -15.31
C ASP A 108 -8.84 -8.96 -16.80
N ASP A 109 -7.65 -8.48 -17.12
CA ASP A 109 -7.18 -8.17 -18.49
C ASP A 109 -6.40 -9.32 -19.16
N ASP A 110 -6.47 -10.53 -18.64
CA ASP A 110 -5.84 -11.75 -19.21
C ASP A 110 -4.30 -11.69 -19.32
N TYR A 111 -3.61 -10.89 -18.52
CA TYR A 111 -2.14 -10.95 -18.39
C TYR A 111 -1.67 -12.02 -17.41
N LEU A 112 -2.53 -12.39 -16.44
CA LEU A 112 -2.25 -13.39 -15.41
C LEU A 112 -3.45 -14.35 -15.24
N ARG A 113 -3.16 -15.62 -14.93
CA ARG A 113 -4.22 -16.59 -14.57
C ARG A 113 -4.78 -16.35 -13.18
N ASN A 114 -3.92 -16.01 -12.25
CA ASN A 114 -4.26 -15.83 -10.84
C ASN A 114 -3.40 -14.72 -10.27
N ASN A 115 -3.94 -13.98 -9.32
CA ASN A 115 -3.19 -12.96 -8.62
C ASN A 115 -2.15 -13.60 -7.67
N PRO A 116 -0.84 -13.42 -7.93
CA PRO A 116 0.21 -14.02 -7.09
C PRO A 116 0.34 -13.37 -5.71
N SER A 117 -0.31 -12.24 -5.46
CA SER A 117 -0.33 -11.58 -4.13
C SER A 117 -1.37 -12.18 -3.18
N ASN A 118 -2.23 -13.08 -3.64
CA ASN A 118 -3.26 -13.71 -2.82
C ASN A 118 -2.66 -14.42 -1.58
N ASN A 119 -3.17 -14.07 -0.39
CA ASN A 119 -2.81 -14.68 0.90
C ASN A 119 -1.32 -14.60 1.28
N VAL A 120 -0.55 -13.69 0.71
CA VAL A 120 0.89 -13.55 1.01
C VAL A 120 1.14 -12.93 2.38
N LEU A 121 0.33 -11.94 2.78
CA LEU A 121 0.50 -11.24 4.05
C LEU A 121 0.13 -12.06 5.30
N LYS A 122 -0.65 -13.12 5.13
CA LYS A 122 -1.11 -13.93 6.28
C LYS A 122 0.07 -14.50 7.07
N GLU A 123 1.07 -15.04 6.39
CA GLU A 123 2.26 -15.60 7.03
C GLU A 123 3.15 -14.51 7.64
N LEU A 124 3.31 -13.37 6.94
CA LEU A 124 4.08 -12.24 7.45
C LEU A 124 3.47 -11.69 8.75
N LYS A 125 2.16 -11.54 8.80
CA LYS A 125 1.45 -11.10 10.02
C LYS A 125 1.57 -12.08 11.19
N GLN A 126 1.75 -13.37 10.89
CA GLN A 126 1.95 -14.40 11.92
C GLN A 126 3.40 -14.49 12.39
N SER A 127 4.38 -14.32 11.48
CA SER A 127 5.81 -14.47 11.80
C SER A 127 6.39 -13.27 12.56
N HIS A 128 5.88 -12.08 12.30
CA HIS A 128 6.29 -10.87 12.98
C HIS A 128 5.29 -10.58 14.10
N CYS A 129 5.67 -10.87 15.35
CA CYS A 129 4.93 -10.42 16.54
C CYS A 129 5.02 -8.89 16.65
N PHE A 130 4.29 -8.20 15.81
CA PHE A 130 4.19 -6.75 15.86
C PHE A 130 3.28 -6.34 17.01
N GLN A 131 3.89 -6.02 18.14
CA GLN A 131 3.20 -5.27 19.17
C GLN A 131 2.96 -3.85 18.62
N THR A 132 1.79 -3.65 18.05
CA THR A 132 1.31 -2.30 17.77
C THR A 132 1.01 -1.68 19.12
N GLU A 133 1.77 -0.65 19.50
CA GLU A 133 1.41 0.18 20.67
C GLU A 133 -0.05 0.62 20.51
N LYS A 134 -0.89 0.22 21.44
CA LYS A 134 -2.30 0.64 21.45
C LYS A 134 -2.32 2.14 21.66
N ARG A 135 -2.72 2.89 20.65
CA ARG A 135 -3.00 4.32 20.79
C ARG A 135 -4.11 4.48 21.82
N ARG A 136 -3.88 5.29 22.84
CA ARG A 136 -4.90 5.64 23.82
C ARG A 136 -5.29 7.11 23.70
N ALA A 137 -6.50 7.43 24.14
CA ALA A 137 -6.91 8.81 24.29
C ALA A 137 -6.21 9.44 25.49
N LEU A 138 -6.03 10.76 25.47
CA LEU A 138 -5.58 11.51 26.62
C LEU A 138 -6.64 11.46 27.73
N THR A 139 -6.20 11.23 28.95
CA THR A 139 -7.06 11.39 30.14
C THR A 139 -7.37 12.88 30.37
N ARG A 140 -8.43 13.19 31.14
CA ARG A 140 -8.76 14.59 31.45
C ARG A 140 -7.61 15.39 32.07
N PRO A 141 -6.88 14.88 33.07
CA PRO A 141 -5.71 15.59 33.60
C PRO A 141 -4.63 15.85 32.57
N GLU A 142 -4.38 14.89 31.65
CA GLU A 142 -3.41 15.07 30.56
C GLU A 142 -3.85 16.14 29.54
N GLN A 143 -5.16 16.22 29.26
CA GLN A 143 -5.71 17.27 28.39
C GLN A 143 -5.54 18.64 29.02
N GLU A 144 -5.85 18.79 30.32
CA GLU A 144 -5.69 20.04 31.08
C GLU A 144 -4.22 20.48 31.14
N LEU A 145 -3.31 19.52 31.38
CA LEU A 145 -1.87 19.78 31.40
C LEU A 145 -1.38 20.25 30.02
N LEU A 146 -1.79 19.58 28.93
CA LEU A 146 -1.44 19.97 27.57
C LEU A 146 -1.95 21.38 27.24
N LEU A 147 -3.21 21.67 27.51
CA LEU A 147 -3.79 22.99 27.24
C LEU A 147 -3.13 24.10 28.09
N SER A 148 -2.82 23.82 29.34
CA SER A 148 -2.08 24.73 30.21
C SER A 148 -0.66 25.00 29.68
N TYR A 149 0.05 23.96 29.27
CA TYR A 149 1.37 24.11 28.65
C TYR A 149 1.32 24.95 27.38
N LEU A 150 0.39 24.67 26.47
CA LEU A 150 0.24 25.43 25.22
C LEU A 150 -0.11 26.90 25.50
N LYS A 151 -0.96 27.18 26.50
CA LYS A 151 -1.37 28.53 26.86
C LYS A 151 -0.22 29.37 27.45
N ASN A 152 0.62 28.74 28.30
CA ASN A 152 1.61 29.43 29.12
C ASN A 152 3.01 29.45 28.47
N THR A 153 3.23 28.70 27.40
CA THR A 153 4.55 28.64 26.72
C THR A 153 4.51 29.52 25.48
N PRO A 154 5.29 30.62 25.42
CA PRO A 154 5.25 31.59 24.31
C PRO A 154 5.45 30.94 22.93
N SER A 155 6.40 30.00 22.79
CA SER A 155 6.69 29.29 21.52
C SER A 155 5.58 28.33 21.10
N ALA A 156 4.72 27.89 22.01
CA ALA A 156 3.66 26.94 21.78
C ALA A 156 2.25 27.60 21.77
N SER A 157 2.11 28.84 22.22
CA SER A 157 0.83 29.53 22.41
C SER A 157 0.05 29.70 21.09
N LEU A 158 0.72 29.76 19.95
CA LEU A 158 0.11 29.80 18.62
C LEU A 158 -0.79 28.56 18.36
N TRP A 159 -0.45 27.42 18.95
CA TRP A 159 -1.15 26.16 18.75
C TRP A 159 -2.35 25.98 19.72
N TYR A 160 -2.41 26.79 20.78
CA TYR A 160 -3.45 26.68 21.82
C TYR A 160 -4.87 26.72 21.24
N PRO A 161 -5.25 27.69 20.36
CA PRO A 161 -6.64 27.77 19.89
C PRO A 161 -7.08 26.51 19.13
N ILE A 162 -6.23 25.98 18.25
CA ILE A 162 -6.59 24.79 17.46
C ILE A 162 -6.70 23.55 18.33
N PHE A 163 -5.77 23.34 19.29
CA PHE A 163 -5.86 22.21 20.19
C PHE A 163 -7.06 22.33 21.17
N ALA A 164 -7.38 23.52 21.62
CA ALA A 164 -8.56 23.76 22.46
C ALA A 164 -9.86 23.39 21.72
N VAL A 165 -9.98 23.79 20.45
CA VAL A 165 -11.12 23.41 19.60
C VAL A 165 -11.18 21.90 19.39
N LEU A 166 -10.07 21.28 18.99
CA LEU A 166 -10.01 19.84 18.72
C LEU A 166 -10.37 18.99 19.95
N ILE A 167 -9.84 19.36 21.13
CA ILE A 167 -10.11 18.65 22.40
C ILE A 167 -11.54 18.90 22.87
N GLY A 168 -12.00 20.16 22.79
CA GLY A 168 -13.33 20.54 23.26
C GLY A 168 -14.48 20.00 22.40
N THR A 169 -14.25 19.82 21.08
CA THR A 169 -15.29 19.38 20.13
C THR A 169 -15.16 17.94 19.69
N GLY A 170 -13.96 17.34 19.82
CA GLY A 170 -13.67 16.02 19.28
C GLY A 170 -13.56 15.97 17.73
N LEU A 171 -13.53 17.11 17.07
CA LEU A 171 -13.39 17.18 15.61
C LEU A 171 -12.04 16.64 15.15
N ARG A 172 -12.02 15.99 13.97
CA ARG A 172 -10.76 15.66 13.31
C ARG A 172 -10.12 16.93 12.74
N VAL A 173 -8.79 16.92 12.60
CA VAL A 173 -8.05 18.07 12.04
C VAL A 173 -8.63 18.54 10.71
N GLY A 174 -8.95 17.61 9.79
CA GLY A 174 -9.55 17.95 8.50
C GLY A 174 -10.96 18.54 8.59
N GLU A 175 -11.73 18.18 9.62
CA GLU A 175 -13.06 18.75 9.90
C GLU A 175 -12.91 20.16 10.50
N ALA A 176 -11.99 20.33 11.45
CA ALA A 176 -11.72 21.62 12.04
C ALA A 176 -11.19 22.66 11.03
N THR A 177 -10.31 22.26 10.11
CA THR A 177 -9.79 23.14 9.06
C THR A 177 -10.82 23.45 7.97
N GLY A 178 -11.87 22.66 7.85
CA GLY A 178 -13.00 22.88 6.94
C GLY A 178 -14.10 23.80 7.49
N LEU A 179 -14.03 24.19 8.76
CA LEU A 179 -14.97 25.16 9.34
C LEU A 179 -14.78 26.53 8.67
N ARG A 180 -15.89 27.10 8.19
CA ARG A 180 -15.98 28.44 7.61
C ARG A 180 -16.73 29.38 8.54
#